data_3b06acec1bf2ca7ba6f98e68b498f705
#
_entry.id   3b06acec1bf2ca7ba6f98e68b498f705
#
_cell.length_a   1.000
_cell.length_b   1.000
_cell.length_c   1.000
_cell.angle_alpha   90.00
_cell.angle_beta   90.00
_cell.angle_gamma   90.00
#
_symmetry.space_group_name_H-M   'P 1'
#
loop_
_entity.id
_entity.type
_entity.pdbx_description
1 polymer ?
#
loop_
_entity_poly.entity_id
_entity_poly.type
_entity_poly.pdbx_seq_one_letter_code
_entity_poly.pdbx_strand_id
1 'polypeptide(L)'
;MAKKVTVYDIAKALDISPSTVSRVLNNSSLISEEKRELILRTAEEMHYEKRSIKKQKGRAIITIRLFLPRAKFSYIHLFYDVAELLEGVQQGFGETRVNIITSLNDGDLSLFDSKKLGDIDGCIFAFTKPSEQMEELLEDRGVPFLMLNRSNPEHNYVLVDNLSGMDKLVGAMYEKRKADLKPCFIGFSQLPSVSALREQGVVEACQRRHIPFDPQVDVIMVDSLTELNSKVIPALKERSYNAVLCFNDLMAVSLYQATLHQNWQVPHRFSLCGFDNSPMLQLMDQRIDTIEFSLRRLGMEAGLWLSSRIIDRSQAPIQKALEGTYIVGETI
;
A
#
# COMPACT_ATOMS: atom_id res chain seq x y z
N MET A 1 5.85 39.44 21.99
CA MET A 1 6.67 38.28 21.58
C MET A 1 6.70 38.26 20.05
N ALA A 2 7.86 38.23 19.43
CA ALA A 2 7.96 38.12 17.97
C ALA A 2 7.37 36.80 17.50
N LYS A 3 6.54 36.86 16.47
CA LYS A 3 5.90 35.67 15.87
C LYS A 3 7.03 34.78 15.29
N LYS A 4 7.19 33.54 15.77
CA LYS A 4 8.17 32.60 15.19
C LYS A 4 7.79 32.31 13.74
N VAL A 5 8.78 32.36 12.87
CA VAL A 5 8.63 32.00 11.46
C VAL A 5 8.30 30.51 11.34
N THR A 6 7.35 30.18 10.48
CA THR A 6 6.86 28.83 10.23
C THR A 6 7.20 28.37 8.80
N VAL A 7 7.09 27.09 8.52
CA VAL A 7 7.19 26.51 7.17
C VAL A 7 6.24 27.20 6.18
N TYR A 8 5.05 27.60 6.65
CA TYR A 8 4.06 28.33 5.84
C TYR A 8 4.52 29.74 5.45
N ASP A 9 5.25 30.42 6.33
CA ASP A 9 5.77 31.74 6.03
C ASP A 9 6.83 31.67 4.92
N ILE A 10 7.69 30.64 4.95
CA ILE A 10 8.68 30.37 3.90
C ILE A 10 7.97 29.96 2.59
N ALA A 11 7.00 29.07 2.66
CA ALA A 11 6.23 28.62 1.51
C ALA A 11 5.52 29.79 0.80
N LYS A 12 4.93 30.67 1.57
CA LYS A 12 4.29 31.90 1.09
C LYS A 12 5.27 32.88 0.46
N ALA A 13 6.48 33.03 1.04
CA ALA A 13 7.52 33.90 0.51
C ALA A 13 8.05 33.42 -0.85
N LEU A 14 8.03 32.12 -1.11
CA LEU A 14 8.55 31.50 -2.33
C LEU A 14 7.46 31.08 -3.33
N ASP A 15 6.19 31.27 -2.99
CA ASP A 15 5.03 30.82 -3.78
C ASP A 15 5.09 29.32 -4.12
N ILE A 16 5.41 28.50 -3.13
CA ILE A 16 5.48 27.04 -3.24
C ILE A 16 4.67 26.35 -2.14
N SER A 17 4.44 25.03 -2.28
CA SER A 17 3.70 24.31 -1.25
C SER A 17 4.48 24.18 0.06
N PRO A 18 3.83 24.28 1.23
CA PRO A 18 4.46 24.05 2.53
C PRO A 18 5.14 22.67 2.61
N SER A 19 4.57 21.65 1.96
CA SER A 19 5.15 20.31 1.88
C SER A 19 6.50 20.30 1.17
N THR A 20 6.68 21.11 0.12
CA THR A 20 7.97 21.26 -0.58
C THR A 20 9.03 21.86 0.33
N VAL A 21 8.67 22.90 1.09
CA VAL A 21 9.58 23.55 2.07
C VAL A 21 9.96 22.56 3.17
N SER A 22 8.97 21.85 3.73
CA SER A 22 9.18 20.85 4.79
C SER A 22 10.14 19.75 4.35
N ARG A 23 10.01 19.25 3.11
CA ARG A 23 10.90 18.23 2.54
C ARG A 23 12.34 18.71 2.43
N VAL A 24 12.56 19.93 1.95
CA VAL A 24 13.90 20.48 1.85
C VAL A 24 14.52 20.63 3.25
N LEU A 25 13.78 21.19 4.18
CA LEU A 25 14.22 21.36 5.58
C LEU A 25 14.47 20.02 6.29
N ASN A 26 13.85 18.93 5.79
CA ASN A 26 14.04 17.56 6.28
C ASN A 26 15.01 16.73 5.43
N ASN A 27 15.80 17.37 4.55
CA ASN A 27 16.81 16.73 3.71
C ASN A 27 16.29 15.64 2.76
N SER A 28 15.07 15.76 2.24
CA SER A 28 14.54 14.85 1.21
C SER A 28 15.35 14.99 -0.09
N SER A 29 15.72 13.86 -0.68
CA SER A 29 16.49 13.80 -1.94
C SER A 29 15.63 13.98 -3.21
N LEU A 30 14.31 14.15 -3.07
CA LEU A 30 13.35 14.17 -4.17
C LEU A 30 13.11 15.55 -4.79
N ILE A 31 13.86 16.57 -4.36
CA ILE A 31 13.71 17.97 -4.83
C ILE A 31 14.99 18.40 -5.52
N SER A 32 14.86 19.12 -6.66
CA SER A 32 16.00 19.62 -7.41
C SER A 32 16.91 20.50 -6.56
N GLU A 33 18.21 20.43 -6.78
CA GLU A 33 19.22 21.14 -5.99
C GLU A 33 19.01 22.66 -6.01
N GLU A 34 18.61 23.23 -7.14
CA GLU A 34 18.29 24.65 -7.26
C GLU A 34 17.15 25.09 -6.33
N LYS A 35 16.06 24.33 -6.27
CA LYS A 35 14.94 24.60 -5.35
C LYS A 35 15.35 24.40 -3.90
N ARG A 36 16.21 23.43 -3.64
CA ARG A 36 16.75 23.15 -2.32
C ARG A 36 17.55 24.33 -1.78
N GLU A 37 18.50 24.82 -2.56
CA GLU A 37 19.33 25.97 -2.18
C GLU A 37 18.49 27.23 -1.94
N LEU A 38 17.51 27.48 -2.81
CA LEU A 38 16.62 28.63 -2.68
C LEU A 38 15.84 28.58 -1.35
N ILE A 39 15.25 27.41 -1.02
CA ILE A 39 14.47 27.24 0.20
C ILE A 39 15.34 27.35 1.45
N LEU A 40 16.54 26.77 1.45
CA LEU A 40 17.47 26.84 2.59
C LEU A 40 17.93 28.27 2.85
N ARG A 41 18.28 29.01 1.78
CA ARG A 41 18.68 30.42 1.89
C ARG A 41 17.51 31.26 2.43
N THR A 42 16.30 31.11 1.93
CA THR A 42 15.13 31.85 2.41
C THR A 42 14.82 31.53 3.88
N ALA A 43 14.96 30.26 4.27
CA ALA A 43 14.78 29.86 5.67
C ALA A 43 15.81 30.54 6.60
N GLU A 44 17.06 30.66 6.17
CA GLU A 44 18.14 31.36 6.90
C GLU A 44 17.87 32.85 6.97
N GLU A 45 17.51 33.50 5.87
CA GLU A 45 17.18 34.95 5.79
C GLU A 45 15.99 35.31 6.69
N MET A 46 14.98 34.41 6.77
CA MET A 46 13.81 34.58 7.64
C MET A 46 14.06 34.17 9.10
N HIS A 47 15.28 33.75 9.44
CA HIS A 47 15.62 33.24 10.77
C HIS A 47 14.72 32.10 11.25
N TYR A 48 14.41 31.19 10.33
CA TYR A 48 13.64 30.00 10.65
C TYR A 48 14.43 29.07 11.55
N GLU A 49 13.96 28.90 12.77
CA GLU A 49 14.49 27.89 13.68
C GLU A 49 13.70 26.60 13.53
N LYS A 50 14.32 25.57 12.97
CA LYS A 50 13.74 24.23 12.93
C LYS A 50 13.37 23.82 14.36
N ARG A 51 12.08 23.56 14.61
CA ARG A 51 11.65 23.05 15.91
C ARG A 51 12.40 21.74 16.20
N SER A 52 13.31 21.78 17.17
CA SER A 52 13.93 20.56 17.65
C SER A 52 12.82 19.70 18.25
N ILE A 53 12.62 18.49 17.74
CA ILE A 53 11.83 17.48 18.45
C ILE A 53 12.42 17.42 19.84
N LYS A 54 11.64 17.81 20.87
CA LYS A 54 12.11 17.81 22.25
C LYS A 54 12.66 16.42 22.55
N LYS A 55 13.96 16.36 22.90
CA LYS A 55 14.55 15.13 23.43
C LYS A 55 13.74 14.71 24.62
N GLN A 56 12.85 13.74 24.47
CA GLN A 56 12.26 13.05 25.61
C GLN A 56 13.28 12.03 26.12
N LYS A 57 14.36 12.53 26.73
CA LYS A 57 15.18 11.73 27.61
C LYS A 57 14.28 11.28 28.76
N GLY A 58 13.85 10.03 28.71
CA GLY A 58 13.12 9.40 29.80
C GLY A 58 11.75 8.80 29.51
N ARG A 59 11.17 8.88 28.29
CA ARG A 59 10.01 8.06 27.97
C ARG A 59 10.43 6.60 27.80
N ALA A 60 9.99 5.77 28.72
CA ALA A 60 10.21 4.33 28.65
C ALA A 60 9.39 3.65 27.54
N ILE A 61 8.46 4.37 26.88
CA ILE A 61 7.50 3.84 25.90
C ILE A 61 7.32 4.85 24.77
N ILE A 62 7.48 4.39 23.53
CA ILE A 62 7.15 5.13 22.29
C ILE A 62 5.69 4.88 21.96
N THR A 63 4.96 5.91 21.57
CA THR A 63 3.55 5.80 21.20
C THR A 63 3.39 6.03 19.69
N ILE A 64 2.94 5.00 18.98
CA ILE A 64 2.65 5.04 17.55
C ILE A 64 1.15 4.99 17.33
N ARG A 65 0.63 5.85 16.46
CA ARG A 65 -0.76 5.77 16.00
C ARG A 65 -0.82 5.08 14.66
N LEU A 66 -1.58 3.97 14.60
CA LEU A 66 -1.87 3.22 13.39
C LEU A 66 -3.26 3.56 12.89
N PHE A 67 -3.35 4.15 11.70
CA PHE A 67 -4.61 4.44 11.02
C PHE A 67 -4.94 3.30 10.08
N LEU A 68 -6.16 2.77 10.20
CA LEU A 68 -6.75 1.76 9.34
C LEU A 68 -7.88 2.36 8.51
N PRO A 69 -8.19 1.85 7.32
CA PRO A 69 -9.31 2.34 6.53
C PRO A 69 -10.63 2.10 7.25
N ARG A 70 -11.56 3.04 7.14
CA ARG A 70 -12.94 2.78 7.51
C ARG A 70 -13.53 1.77 6.53
N ALA A 71 -14.18 0.73 7.04
CA ALA A 71 -14.82 -0.28 6.21
C ALA A 71 -15.87 0.36 5.29
N LYS A 72 -15.65 0.26 3.96
CA LYS A 72 -16.62 0.67 2.94
C LYS A 72 -17.53 -0.47 2.50
N PHE A 73 -17.13 -1.71 2.78
CA PHE A 73 -17.87 -2.93 2.44
C PHE A 73 -17.66 -4.00 3.54
N SER A 74 -18.63 -4.90 3.69
CA SER A 74 -18.72 -5.80 4.84
C SER A 74 -17.59 -6.81 4.97
N TYR A 75 -16.88 -7.12 3.88
CA TYR A 75 -15.83 -8.14 3.85
C TYR A 75 -14.41 -7.58 3.79
N ILE A 76 -14.20 -6.27 4.05
CA ILE A 76 -12.87 -5.64 4.00
C ILE A 76 -11.87 -6.30 4.97
N HIS A 77 -12.36 -6.82 6.10
CA HIS A 77 -11.56 -7.51 7.11
C HIS A 77 -10.95 -8.84 6.60
N LEU A 78 -11.42 -9.36 5.48
CA LEU A 78 -10.85 -10.56 4.86
C LEU A 78 -9.62 -10.27 3.99
N PHE A 79 -9.28 -8.98 3.77
CA PHE A 79 -8.15 -8.60 2.93
C PHE A 79 -6.82 -8.53 3.67
N TYR A 80 -6.82 -8.43 5.01
CA TYR A 80 -5.58 -8.31 5.77
C TYR A 80 -5.76 -8.69 7.26
N ASP A 81 -4.71 -9.28 7.82
CA ASP A 81 -4.61 -9.57 9.24
C ASP A 81 -3.89 -8.43 9.98
N VAL A 82 -4.66 -7.67 10.77
CA VAL A 82 -4.12 -6.54 11.53
C VAL A 82 -3.17 -7.02 12.63
N ALA A 83 -3.39 -8.20 13.22
CA ALA A 83 -2.54 -8.73 14.28
C ALA A 83 -1.12 -9.00 13.75
N GLU A 84 -1.00 -9.62 12.57
CA GLU A 84 0.28 -9.85 11.91
C GLU A 84 1.02 -8.54 11.61
N LEU A 85 0.29 -7.51 11.17
CA LEU A 85 0.86 -6.18 10.93
C LEU A 85 1.41 -5.55 12.21
N LEU A 86 0.64 -5.61 13.31
CA LEU A 86 1.03 -5.05 14.61
C LEU A 86 2.27 -5.75 15.18
N GLU A 87 2.32 -7.07 15.10
CA GLU A 87 3.51 -7.85 15.48
C GLU A 87 4.75 -7.42 14.68
N GLY A 88 4.58 -7.21 13.38
CA GLY A 88 5.66 -6.71 12.53
C GLY A 88 6.15 -5.34 12.97
N VAL A 89 5.24 -4.39 13.20
CA VAL A 89 5.61 -3.05 13.68
C VAL A 89 6.40 -3.14 14.98
N GLN A 90 5.94 -3.96 15.93
CA GLN A 90 6.62 -4.14 17.21
C GLN A 90 8.01 -4.76 17.03
N GLN A 91 8.16 -5.76 16.17
CA GLN A 91 9.46 -6.36 15.83
C GLN A 91 10.43 -5.34 15.25
N GLY A 92 9.96 -4.40 14.42
CA GLY A 92 10.77 -3.33 13.85
C GLY A 92 11.35 -2.36 14.90
N PHE A 93 10.72 -2.21 16.05
CA PHE A 93 11.25 -1.44 17.18
C PHE A 93 12.22 -2.22 18.07
N GLY A 94 12.40 -3.54 17.84
CA GLY A 94 13.29 -4.40 18.61
C GLY A 94 12.91 -4.48 20.09
N GLU A 95 13.86 -4.16 20.97
CA GLU A 95 13.64 -4.18 22.43
C GLU A 95 12.90 -2.95 22.98
N THR A 96 12.70 -1.92 22.14
CA THR A 96 12.02 -0.69 22.55
C THR A 96 10.54 -0.96 22.80
N ARG A 97 10.04 -0.54 23.97
CA ARG A 97 8.62 -0.67 24.28
C ARG A 97 7.80 0.31 23.45
N VAL A 98 6.84 -0.24 22.70
CA VAL A 98 5.95 0.54 21.83
C VAL A 98 4.50 0.35 22.27
N ASN A 99 3.80 1.46 22.40
CA ASN A 99 2.35 1.49 22.55
C ASN A 99 1.74 1.82 21.19
N ILE A 100 0.94 0.91 20.62
CA ILE A 100 0.30 1.11 19.32
C ILE A 100 -1.17 1.39 19.54
N ILE A 101 -1.59 2.61 19.21
CA ILE A 101 -2.98 3.05 19.27
C ILE A 101 -3.59 2.95 17.89
N THR A 102 -4.57 2.08 17.71
CA THR A 102 -5.29 1.95 16.44
C THR A 102 -6.43 2.94 16.35
N SER A 103 -6.61 3.54 15.18
CA SER A 103 -7.69 4.49 14.86
C SER A 103 -8.21 4.23 13.44
N LEU A 104 -9.48 4.51 13.20
CA LEU A 104 -10.00 4.51 11.84
C LEU A 104 -9.66 5.85 11.16
N ASN A 105 -9.24 5.79 9.91
CA ASN A 105 -9.02 6.97 9.09
C ASN A 105 -10.35 7.40 8.47
N ASP A 106 -11.05 8.27 9.14
CA ASP A 106 -12.34 8.85 8.74
C ASP A 106 -12.25 10.35 8.39
N GLY A 107 -11.03 10.89 8.40
CA GLY A 107 -10.77 12.30 8.15
C GLY A 107 -10.92 13.19 9.38
N ASP A 108 -11.18 12.62 10.56
CA ASP A 108 -11.33 13.38 11.79
C ASP A 108 -10.00 14.00 12.25
N LEU A 109 -9.87 15.30 12.04
CA LEU A 109 -8.71 16.09 12.46
C LEU A 109 -8.62 16.31 13.97
N SER A 110 -9.71 16.05 14.72
CA SER A 110 -9.69 16.19 16.19
C SER A 110 -8.71 15.24 16.87
N LEU A 111 -8.36 14.15 16.20
CA LEU A 111 -7.29 13.22 16.65
C LEU A 111 -5.92 13.86 16.65
N PHE A 112 -5.75 14.96 15.92
CA PHE A 112 -4.51 15.73 15.81
C PHE A 112 -4.54 17.02 16.64
N ASP A 113 -5.53 17.20 17.51
CA ASP A 113 -5.57 18.34 18.45
C ASP A 113 -4.30 18.37 19.32
N SER A 114 -3.83 19.59 19.60
CA SER A 114 -2.51 19.84 20.21
C SER A 114 -2.24 19.07 21.51
N LYS A 115 -3.28 18.80 22.30
CA LYS A 115 -3.16 18.01 23.53
C LYS A 115 -3.03 16.50 23.26
N LYS A 116 -3.71 16.00 22.24
CA LYS A 116 -3.73 14.57 21.90
C LYS A 116 -2.52 14.14 21.06
N LEU A 117 -2.01 15.03 20.19
CA LEU A 117 -0.84 14.74 19.36
C LEU A 117 0.47 14.83 20.14
N GLY A 118 0.51 15.58 21.24
CA GLY A 118 1.70 15.71 22.09
C GLY A 118 2.20 14.40 22.70
N ASP A 119 1.35 13.35 22.68
CA ASP A 119 1.66 12.02 23.20
C ASP A 119 1.97 11.00 22.10
N ILE A 120 1.99 11.41 20.82
CA ILE A 120 2.24 10.53 19.67
C ILE A 120 3.62 10.84 19.10
N ASP A 121 4.45 9.80 19.00
CA ASP A 121 5.83 9.89 18.50
C ASP A 121 5.94 9.61 17.00
N GLY A 122 4.94 8.92 16.38
CA GLY A 122 4.89 8.64 14.96
C GLY A 122 3.54 8.09 14.50
N CYS A 123 3.29 8.11 13.19
CA CYS A 123 2.04 7.63 12.60
C CYS A 123 2.31 6.63 11.46
N ILE A 124 1.43 5.62 11.36
CA ILE A 124 1.38 4.67 10.25
C ILE A 124 -0.01 4.73 9.64
N PHE A 125 -0.11 4.95 8.32
CA PHE A 125 -1.36 4.86 7.56
C PHE A 125 -1.37 3.55 6.79
N ALA A 126 -1.96 2.50 7.37
CA ALA A 126 -2.00 1.19 6.76
C ALA A 126 -3.25 1.02 5.89
N PHE A 127 -3.05 0.67 4.60
CA PHE A 127 -4.11 0.46 3.60
C PHE A 127 -4.97 1.71 3.32
N THR A 128 -4.57 2.85 3.83
CA THR A 128 -5.23 4.16 3.66
C THR A 128 -4.18 5.24 3.44
N LYS A 129 -4.63 6.43 3.06
CA LYS A 129 -3.77 7.62 2.91
C LYS A 129 -4.24 8.69 3.88
N PRO A 130 -3.32 9.50 4.45
CA PRO A 130 -3.71 10.72 5.14
C PRO A 130 -4.40 11.68 4.17
N SER A 131 -5.19 12.61 4.68
CA SER A 131 -5.62 13.79 3.92
C SER A 131 -4.48 14.82 3.88
N GLU A 132 -4.49 15.72 2.89
CA GLU A 132 -3.53 16.82 2.80
C GLU A 132 -3.42 17.60 4.12
N GLN A 133 -4.55 17.86 4.77
CA GLN A 133 -4.58 18.54 6.07
C GLN A 133 -3.92 17.72 7.18
N MET A 134 -4.05 16.38 7.16
CA MET A 134 -3.34 15.51 8.12
C MET A 134 -1.84 15.52 7.85
N GLU A 135 -1.43 15.47 6.58
CA GLU A 135 -0.03 15.53 6.18
C GLU A 135 0.60 16.84 6.68
N GLU A 136 -0.03 17.98 6.41
CA GLU A 136 0.40 19.30 6.88
C GLU A 136 0.53 19.38 8.41
N LEU A 137 -0.46 18.87 9.15
CA LEU A 137 -0.43 18.85 10.62
C LEU A 137 0.69 18.00 11.20
N LEU A 138 0.98 16.83 10.59
CA LEU A 138 2.06 15.96 11.02
C LEU A 138 3.43 16.58 10.72
N GLU A 139 3.59 17.17 9.53
CA GLU A 139 4.82 17.85 9.14
C GLU A 139 5.10 19.07 10.02
N ASP A 140 4.11 19.91 10.26
CA ASP A 140 4.22 21.10 11.12
C ASP A 140 4.71 20.78 12.54
N ARG A 141 4.29 19.61 13.03
CA ARG A 141 4.63 19.14 14.37
C ARG A 141 5.86 18.26 14.42
N GLY A 142 6.43 17.96 13.25
CA GLY A 142 7.59 17.09 13.13
C GLY A 142 7.33 15.66 13.59
N VAL A 143 6.07 15.18 13.48
CA VAL A 143 5.70 13.81 13.76
C VAL A 143 5.96 12.97 12.51
N PRO A 144 6.90 12.01 12.54
CA PRO A 144 7.19 11.17 11.39
C PRO A 144 6.00 10.27 11.06
N PHE A 145 5.71 10.12 9.76
CA PHE A 145 4.68 9.22 9.28
C PHE A 145 5.08 8.52 7.98
N LEU A 146 4.46 7.36 7.75
CA LEU A 146 4.57 6.64 6.51
C LEU A 146 3.26 5.92 6.16
N MET A 147 3.14 5.56 4.89
CA MET A 147 2.03 4.77 4.37
C MET A 147 2.45 3.31 4.18
N LEU A 148 1.54 2.38 4.51
CA LEU A 148 1.69 0.95 4.22
C LEU A 148 0.68 0.51 3.18
N ASN A 149 1.17 -0.18 2.17
CA ASN A 149 0.41 -0.67 1.03
C ASN A 149 -0.43 0.42 0.32
N ARG A 150 0.02 1.65 0.45
CA ARG A 150 -0.40 2.85 -0.29
C ARG A 150 0.83 3.69 -0.52
N SER A 151 0.84 4.46 -1.59
CA SER A 151 1.96 5.35 -1.94
C SER A 151 1.49 6.75 -2.27
N ASN A 152 2.34 7.67 -1.94
CA ASN A 152 2.41 9.01 -2.50
C ASN A 152 3.90 9.27 -2.80
N PRO A 153 4.29 9.56 -4.06
CA PRO A 153 5.70 9.77 -4.42
C PRO A 153 6.42 10.81 -3.58
N GLU A 154 5.66 11.70 -2.97
CA GLU A 154 6.17 12.79 -2.15
C GLU A 154 6.44 12.40 -0.69
N HIS A 155 5.97 11.22 -0.24
CA HIS A 155 6.05 10.80 1.14
C HIS A 155 6.72 9.43 1.31
N ASN A 156 6.87 9.03 2.56
CA ASN A 156 7.44 7.74 2.93
C ASN A 156 6.39 6.63 2.81
N TYR A 157 6.79 5.52 2.24
CA TYR A 157 5.90 4.36 2.11
C TYR A 157 6.65 3.03 2.02
N VAL A 158 5.96 1.97 2.40
CA VAL A 158 6.33 0.58 2.10
C VAL A 158 5.11 -0.10 1.49
N LEU A 159 5.29 -0.70 0.32
CA LEU A 159 4.21 -1.42 -0.38
C LEU A 159 4.60 -2.85 -0.75
N VAL A 160 3.58 -3.58 -1.19
CA VAL A 160 3.74 -4.83 -1.92
C VAL A 160 4.11 -4.51 -3.37
N ASP A 161 5.07 -5.23 -3.92
CA ASP A 161 5.40 -5.18 -5.34
C ASP A 161 4.34 -5.94 -6.15
N ASN A 162 3.27 -5.21 -6.50
CA ASN A 162 2.16 -5.75 -7.28
C ASN A 162 2.58 -6.14 -8.69
N LEU A 163 3.54 -5.40 -9.30
CA LEU A 163 4.01 -5.66 -10.66
C LEU A 163 4.75 -7.00 -10.71
N SER A 164 5.74 -7.18 -9.84
CA SER A 164 6.51 -8.42 -9.73
C SER A 164 5.62 -9.62 -9.38
N GLY A 165 4.64 -9.42 -8.47
CA GLY A 165 3.69 -10.49 -8.13
C GLY A 165 2.88 -10.96 -9.35
N MET A 166 2.31 -10.03 -10.12
CA MET A 166 1.55 -10.38 -11.33
C MET A 166 2.45 -10.99 -12.41
N ASP A 167 3.70 -10.53 -12.54
CA ASP A 167 4.65 -11.15 -13.47
C ASP A 167 4.92 -12.63 -13.15
N LYS A 168 5.05 -12.97 -11.87
CA LYS A 168 5.22 -14.35 -11.41
C LYS A 168 4.02 -15.22 -11.77
N LEU A 169 2.80 -14.71 -11.58
CA LEU A 169 1.56 -15.42 -11.91
C LEU A 169 1.40 -15.64 -13.43
N VAL A 170 1.58 -14.57 -14.23
CA VAL A 170 1.56 -14.68 -15.70
C VAL A 170 2.64 -15.65 -16.17
N GLY A 171 3.83 -15.58 -15.57
CA GLY A 171 4.93 -16.50 -15.87
C GLY A 171 4.57 -17.97 -15.61
N ALA A 172 3.97 -18.27 -14.45
CA ALA A 172 3.53 -19.62 -14.11
C ALA A 172 2.50 -20.15 -15.12
N MET A 173 1.51 -19.32 -15.46
CA MET A 173 0.50 -19.67 -16.48
C MET A 173 1.13 -19.88 -17.87
N TYR A 174 2.09 -19.02 -18.24
CA TYR A 174 2.80 -19.14 -19.51
C TYR A 174 3.61 -20.41 -19.60
N GLU A 175 4.28 -20.85 -18.52
CA GLU A 175 5.02 -22.12 -18.52
C GLU A 175 4.13 -23.33 -18.82
N LYS A 176 2.86 -23.28 -18.42
CA LYS A 176 1.88 -24.35 -18.67
C LYS A 176 1.28 -24.32 -20.08
N ARG A 177 0.99 -23.12 -20.61
CA ARG A 177 0.17 -22.95 -21.84
C ARG A 177 0.96 -22.41 -23.03
N LYS A 178 2.13 -21.85 -22.79
CA LYS A 178 3.01 -21.28 -23.83
C LYS A 178 2.26 -20.30 -24.75
N ALA A 179 2.40 -20.44 -26.06
CA ALA A 179 1.79 -19.53 -27.04
C ALA A 179 0.24 -19.56 -27.06
N ASP A 180 -0.39 -20.59 -26.46
CA ASP A 180 -1.86 -20.68 -26.41
C ASP A 180 -2.44 -19.88 -25.23
N LEU A 181 -1.63 -19.20 -24.42
CA LEU A 181 -2.10 -18.43 -23.27
C LEU A 181 -2.96 -17.23 -23.72
N LYS A 182 -4.19 -17.21 -23.21
CA LYS A 182 -5.17 -16.13 -23.44
C LYS A 182 -5.67 -15.62 -22.10
N PRO A 183 -4.94 -14.69 -21.47
CA PRO A 183 -5.24 -14.21 -20.15
C PRO A 183 -6.36 -13.17 -20.13
N CYS A 184 -7.11 -13.10 -19.04
CA CYS A 184 -7.88 -11.95 -18.65
C CYS A 184 -7.60 -11.57 -17.20
N PHE A 185 -7.71 -10.29 -16.87
CA PHE A 185 -7.57 -9.77 -15.51
C PHE A 185 -8.92 -9.29 -14.99
N ILE A 186 -9.28 -9.73 -13.78
CA ILE A 186 -10.48 -9.28 -13.10
C ILE A 186 -10.06 -8.27 -12.03
N GLY A 187 -10.32 -6.99 -12.32
CA GLY A 187 -10.00 -5.88 -11.44
C GLY A 187 -11.14 -5.52 -10.48
N PHE A 188 -10.83 -4.75 -9.44
CA PHE A 188 -11.79 -4.32 -8.42
C PHE A 188 -11.84 -2.80 -8.33
N SER A 189 -12.96 -2.20 -8.72
CA SER A 189 -13.11 -0.73 -8.82
C SER A 189 -13.14 -0.02 -7.47
N GLN A 190 -13.47 -0.73 -6.37
CA GLN A 190 -13.46 -0.16 -5.03
C GLN A 190 -12.04 0.11 -4.48
N LEU A 191 -11.01 -0.49 -5.08
CA LEU A 191 -9.59 -0.29 -4.78
C LEU A 191 -8.81 0.07 -6.05
N PRO A 192 -9.13 1.19 -6.71
CA PRO A 192 -8.68 1.49 -8.06
C PRO A 192 -7.16 1.58 -8.19
N SER A 193 -6.46 2.16 -7.22
CA SER A 193 -5.00 2.31 -7.27
C SER A 193 -4.26 0.96 -7.21
N VAL A 194 -4.75 0.01 -6.39
CA VAL A 194 -4.16 -1.33 -6.31
C VAL A 194 -4.51 -2.14 -7.56
N SER A 195 -5.76 -2.00 -8.03
CA SER A 195 -6.23 -2.66 -9.26
C SER A 195 -5.39 -2.22 -10.47
N ALA A 196 -5.14 -0.93 -10.61
CA ALA A 196 -4.31 -0.38 -11.69
C ALA A 196 -2.86 -0.88 -11.66
N LEU A 197 -2.26 -1.01 -10.47
CA LEU A 197 -0.90 -1.58 -10.33
C LEU A 197 -0.86 -3.07 -10.72
N ARG A 198 -1.87 -3.85 -10.32
CA ARG A 198 -1.95 -5.27 -10.69
C ARG A 198 -2.23 -5.44 -12.18
N GLU A 199 -3.13 -4.64 -12.74
CA GLU A 199 -3.38 -4.58 -14.19
C GLU A 199 -2.10 -4.25 -14.96
N GLN A 200 -1.38 -3.19 -14.56
CA GLN A 200 -0.10 -2.83 -15.17
C GLN A 200 0.89 -4.01 -15.13
N GLY A 201 0.96 -4.71 -14.00
CA GLY A 201 1.81 -5.90 -13.87
C GLY A 201 1.47 -6.99 -14.87
N VAL A 202 0.16 -7.25 -15.14
CA VAL A 202 -0.29 -8.19 -16.16
C VAL A 202 0.10 -7.71 -17.55
N VAL A 203 -0.15 -6.42 -17.87
CA VAL A 203 0.20 -5.83 -19.17
C VAL A 203 1.70 -5.99 -19.46
N GLU A 204 2.55 -5.57 -18.52
CA GLU A 204 4.01 -5.66 -18.68
C GLU A 204 4.50 -7.11 -18.79
N ALA A 205 3.91 -8.02 -18.00
CA ALA A 205 4.24 -9.44 -18.04
C ALA A 205 3.89 -10.09 -19.37
N CYS A 206 2.72 -9.74 -19.93
CA CYS A 206 2.28 -10.18 -21.25
C CYS A 206 3.17 -9.61 -22.37
N GLN A 207 3.50 -8.32 -22.30
CA GLN A 207 4.40 -7.68 -23.27
C GLN A 207 5.78 -8.35 -23.30
N ARG A 208 6.40 -8.61 -22.13
CA ARG A 208 7.70 -9.29 -22.05
C ARG A 208 7.71 -10.69 -22.64
N ARG A 209 6.55 -11.37 -22.65
CA ARG A 209 6.41 -12.76 -23.15
C ARG A 209 5.74 -12.83 -24.54
N HIS A 210 5.50 -11.66 -25.15
CA HIS A 210 4.79 -11.57 -26.45
C HIS A 210 3.42 -12.26 -26.43
N ILE A 211 2.70 -12.19 -25.28
CA ILE A 211 1.34 -12.68 -25.15
C ILE A 211 0.38 -11.56 -25.56
N PRO A 212 -0.56 -11.81 -26.50
CA PRO A 212 -1.60 -10.84 -26.83
C PRO A 212 -2.45 -10.51 -25.59
N PHE A 213 -2.54 -9.23 -25.25
CA PHE A 213 -3.36 -8.73 -24.16
C PHE A 213 -3.73 -7.28 -24.45
N ASP A 214 -5.02 -7.02 -24.58
CA ASP A 214 -5.57 -5.67 -24.76
C ASP A 214 -6.31 -5.25 -23.46
N PRO A 215 -5.79 -4.28 -22.69
CA PRO A 215 -6.44 -3.84 -21.44
C PRO A 215 -7.89 -3.36 -21.63
N GLN A 216 -8.25 -2.84 -22.81
CA GLN A 216 -9.62 -2.40 -23.09
C GLN A 216 -10.60 -3.56 -23.25
N VAL A 217 -10.10 -4.74 -23.58
CA VAL A 217 -10.91 -5.95 -23.86
C VAL A 217 -10.74 -7.02 -22.78
N ASP A 218 -9.51 -7.22 -22.33
CA ASP A 218 -9.12 -8.36 -21.48
C ASP A 218 -9.10 -8.04 -19.98
N VAL A 219 -9.40 -6.77 -19.62
CA VAL A 219 -9.64 -6.36 -18.24
C VAL A 219 -11.13 -6.26 -17.97
N ILE A 220 -11.61 -6.95 -16.96
CA ILE A 220 -13.02 -6.96 -16.53
C ILE A 220 -13.09 -6.33 -15.14
N MET A 221 -13.55 -5.08 -15.06
CA MET A 221 -13.72 -4.39 -13.79
C MET A 221 -15.04 -4.76 -13.13
N VAL A 222 -14.99 -5.13 -11.85
CA VAL A 222 -16.18 -5.41 -11.02
C VAL A 222 -16.23 -4.49 -9.80
N ASP A 223 -17.43 -4.09 -9.41
CA ASP A 223 -17.69 -3.24 -8.24
C ASP A 223 -17.97 -4.06 -6.98
N SER A 224 -18.37 -5.31 -7.17
CA SER A 224 -18.67 -6.25 -6.09
C SER A 224 -18.48 -7.69 -6.54
N LEU A 225 -18.38 -8.62 -5.58
CA LEU A 225 -18.30 -10.07 -5.88
C LEU A 225 -19.56 -10.63 -6.56
N THR A 226 -20.71 -9.99 -6.37
CA THR A 226 -21.97 -10.42 -7.02
C THR A 226 -21.92 -10.23 -8.55
N GLU A 227 -21.12 -9.28 -9.03
CA GLU A 227 -20.95 -9.05 -10.47
C GLU A 227 -20.13 -10.13 -11.19
N LEU A 228 -19.46 -11.02 -10.46
CA LEU A 228 -18.77 -12.15 -11.08
C LEU A 228 -19.73 -12.99 -11.93
N ASN A 229 -20.96 -13.25 -11.46
CA ASN A 229 -21.95 -14.01 -12.21
C ASN A 229 -22.53 -13.25 -13.40
N SER A 230 -22.69 -11.94 -13.31
CA SER A 230 -23.34 -11.14 -14.35
C SER A 230 -22.37 -10.56 -15.40
N LYS A 231 -21.11 -10.36 -15.03
CA LYS A 231 -20.08 -9.78 -15.95
C LYS A 231 -19.03 -10.82 -16.35
N VAL A 232 -18.44 -11.54 -15.36
CA VAL A 232 -17.27 -12.38 -15.61
C VAL A 232 -17.66 -13.70 -16.23
N ILE A 233 -18.64 -14.41 -15.68
CA ILE A 233 -19.07 -15.71 -16.21
C ILE A 233 -19.54 -15.60 -17.68
N PRO A 234 -20.34 -14.60 -18.09
CA PRO A 234 -20.68 -14.42 -19.50
C PRO A 234 -19.44 -14.16 -20.38
N ALA A 235 -18.52 -13.29 -19.96
CA ALA A 235 -17.30 -13.02 -20.72
C ALA A 235 -16.42 -14.27 -20.89
N LEU A 236 -16.31 -15.12 -19.86
CA LEU A 236 -15.59 -16.40 -19.93
C LEU A 236 -16.29 -17.44 -20.84
N LYS A 237 -17.61 -17.31 -21.06
CA LYS A 237 -18.35 -18.15 -22.02
C LYS A 237 -18.13 -17.71 -23.46
N GLU A 238 -18.18 -16.40 -23.69
CA GLU A 238 -18.15 -15.79 -25.04
C GLU A 238 -16.74 -15.72 -25.59
N ARG A 239 -15.77 -15.45 -24.73
CA ARG A 239 -14.38 -15.28 -25.11
C ARG A 239 -13.56 -16.51 -24.73
N SER A 240 -12.61 -16.86 -25.55
CA SER A 240 -11.80 -18.09 -25.36
C SER A 240 -10.67 -17.89 -24.33
N TYR A 241 -10.93 -17.20 -23.23
CA TYR A 241 -9.94 -17.07 -22.16
C TYR A 241 -9.63 -18.43 -21.52
N ASN A 242 -8.36 -18.68 -21.31
CA ASN A 242 -7.89 -19.91 -20.67
C ASN A 242 -6.99 -19.65 -19.46
N ALA A 243 -6.84 -18.38 -19.07
CA ALA A 243 -6.14 -17.96 -17.88
C ALA A 243 -6.85 -16.75 -17.26
N VAL A 244 -7.18 -16.84 -15.98
CA VAL A 244 -7.91 -15.83 -15.24
C VAL A 244 -7.08 -15.38 -14.05
N LEU A 245 -6.64 -14.13 -14.09
CA LEU A 245 -5.93 -13.50 -13.00
C LEU A 245 -6.94 -12.63 -12.21
N CYS A 246 -7.18 -12.97 -10.96
CA CYS A 246 -8.09 -12.22 -10.10
C CYS A 246 -7.34 -11.13 -9.34
N PHE A 247 -8.06 -10.04 -9.06
CA PHE A 247 -7.57 -8.95 -8.23
C PHE A 247 -6.97 -9.49 -6.92
N ASN A 248 -7.66 -10.43 -6.25
CA ASN A 248 -7.16 -11.06 -5.04
C ASN A 248 -7.77 -12.46 -4.83
N ASP A 249 -7.38 -13.12 -3.72
CA ASP A 249 -7.84 -14.47 -3.39
C ASP A 249 -9.33 -14.52 -3.12
N LEU A 250 -9.90 -13.52 -2.45
CA LEU A 250 -11.35 -13.50 -2.19
C LEU A 250 -12.14 -13.53 -3.51
N MET A 251 -11.67 -12.78 -4.51
CA MET A 251 -12.26 -12.78 -5.84
C MET A 251 -12.04 -14.12 -6.55
N ALA A 252 -10.84 -14.69 -6.42
CA ALA A 252 -10.54 -16.00 -7.01
C ALA A 252 -11.39 -17.12 -6.41
N VAL A 253 -11.53 -17.16 -5.09
CA VAL A 253 -12.42 -18.13 -4.38
C VAL A 253 -13.86 -17.96 -4.82
N SER A 254 -14.34 -16.70 -4.87
CA SER A 254 -15.72 -16.43 -5.30
C SER A 254 -15.98 -16.84 -6.75
N LEU A 255 -15.01 -16.58 -7.64
CA LEU A 255 -15.10 -17.04 -9.02
C LEU A 255 -15.04 -18.58 -9.12
N TYR A 256 -14.13 -19.22 -8.39
CA TYR A 256 -14.04 -20.68 -8.32
C TYR A 256 -15.39 -21.29 -7.93
N GLN A 257 -16.03 -20.79 -6.88
CA GLN A 257 -17.37 -21.24 -6.47
C GLN A 257 -18.41 -21.01 -7.58
N ALA A 258 -18.37 -19.86 -8.26
CA ALA A 258 -19.27 -19.59 -9.37
C ALA A 258 -19.09 -20.59 -10.54
N THR A 259 -17.86 -21.08 -10.79
CA THR A 259 -17.57 -22.06 -11.83
C THR A 259 -18.16 -23.45 -11.55
N LEU A 260 -18.27 -23.83 -10.28
CA LEU A 260 -18.90 -25.09 -9.87
C LEU A 260 -20.35 -25.14 -10.32
N HIS A 261 -21.08 -24.02 -10.24
CA HIS A 261 -22.45 -23.92 -10.76
C HIS A 261 -22.56 -24.01 -12.28
N GLN A 262 -21.43 -23.83 -13.00
CA GLN A 262 -21.37 -23.99 -14.45
C GLN A 262 -20.87 -25.39 -14.87
N ASN A 263 -20.58 -26.28 -13.93
CA ASN A 263 -19.88 -27.56 -14.16
C ASN A 263 -18.52 -27.38 -14.87
N TRP A 264 -17.82 -26.25 -14.59
CA TRP A 264 -16.50 -26.01 -15.13
C TRP A 264 -15.44 -26.57 -14.18
N GLN A 265 -14.41 -27.14 -14.74
CA GLN A 265 -13.28 -27.68 -13.98
C GLN A 265 -12.08 -26.75 -14.15
N VAL A 266 -11.53 -26.29 -13.05
CA VAL A 266 -10.26 -25.54 -12.95
C VAL A 266 -9.19 -26.56 -12.55
N PRO A 267 -8.01 -26.63 -13.21
CA PRO A 267 -7.52 -25.72 -14.28
C PRO A 267 -7.91 -26.17 -15.71
N HIS A 268 -8.70 -27.23 -15.92
CA HIS A 268 -8.96 -27.78 -17.26
C HIS A 268 -9.61 -26.74 -18.20
N ARG A 269 -10.63 -26.04 -17.73
CA ARG A 269 -11.31 -24.99 -18.52
C ARG A 269 -10.44 -23.77 -18.69
N PHE A 270 -9.86 -23.29 -17.59
CA PHE A 270 -8.90 -22.18 -17.52
C PHE A 270 -8.07 -22.28 -16.25
N SER A 271 -6.86 -21.76 -16.28
CA SER A 271 -6.03 -21.53 -15.10
C SER A 271 -6.58 -20.36 -14.30
N LEU A 272 -6.55 -20.44 -12.97
CA LEU A 272 -7.08 -19.42 -12.05
C LEU A 272 -6.01 -19.07 -11.02
N CYS A 273 -5.82 -17.80 -10.76
CA CYS A 273 -5.00 -17.36 -9.63
C CYS A 273 -5.61 -16.18 -8.88
N GLY A 274 -5.24 -16.07 -7.63
CA GLY A 274 -5.52 -14.96 -6.75
C GLY A 274 -4.27 -14.13 -6.46
N PHE A 275 -4.33 -13.39 -5.36
CA PHE A 275 -3.24 -12.60 -4.79
C PHE A 275 -3.54 -12.38 -3.31
N ASP A 276 -2.54 -12.32 -2.45
CA ASP A 276 -2.51 -12.03 -1.02
C ASP A 276 -2.18 -13.24 -0.12
N ASN A 277 -2.33 -14.49 -0.59
CA ASN A 277 -2.25 -15.74 0.20
C ASN A 277 -3.17 -15.70 1.44
N SER A 278 -4.42 -15.34 1.20
CA SER A 278 -5.42 -15.21 2.28
C SER A 278 -5.63 -16.53 3.03
N PRO A 279 -5.79 -16.50 4.37
CA PRO A 279 -6.07 -17.71 5.16
C PRO A 279 -7.29 -18.53 4.69
N MET A 280 -8.24 -17.92 3.98
CA MET A 280 -9.40 -18.62 3.42
C MET A 280 -9.01 -19.69 2.40
N LEU A 281 -7.84 -19.59 1.75
CA LEU A 281 -7.36 -20.60 0.81
C LEU A 281 -7.11 -21.95 1.48
N GLN A 282 -6.83 -21.97 2.78
CA GLN A 282 -6.63 -23.20 3.56
C GLN A 282 -7.94 -23.98 3.76
N LEU A 283 -9.10 -23.34 3.53
CA LEU A 283 -10.42 -23.96 3.62
C LEU A 283 -10.91 -24.53 2.29
N MET A 284 -10.12 -24.36 1.22
CA MET A 284 -10.46 -24.85 -0.12
C MET A 284 -9.99 -26.29 -0.30
N ASP A 285 -10.83 -27.13 -0.90
CA ASP A 285 -10.45 -28.50 -1.29
C ASP A 285 -9.35 -28.50 -2.35
N GLN A 286 -9.40 -27.52 -3.27
CA GLN A 286 -8.39 -27.26 -4.29
C GLN A 286 -7.68 -25.94 -4.00
N ARG A 287 -6.37 -25.99 -3.77
CA ARG A 287 -5.58 -24.81 -3.45
C ARG A 287 -5.41 -23.89 -4.66
N ILE A 288 -5.77 -22.64 -4.48
CA ILE A 288 -5.62 -21.62 -5.53
C ILE A 288 -4.17 -21.11 -5.55
N ASP A 289 -3.61 -20.99 -6.76
CA ASP A 289 -2.32 -20.36 -6.99
C ASP A 289 -2.38 -18.88 -6.65
N THR A 290 -1.42 -18.37 -5.89
CA THR A 290 -1.46 -17.00 -5.36
C THR A 290 -0.08 -16.40 -5.13
N ILE A 291 -0.04 -15.13 -4.80
CA ILE A 291 1.16 -14.43 -4.31
C ILE A 291 1.00 -14.17 -2.82
N GLU A 292 1.96 -14.66 -2.04
CA GLU A 292 2.09 -14.31 -0.64
C GLU A 292 2.92 -13.04 -0.47
N PHE A 293 2.44 -12.12 0.33
CA PHE A 293 3.25 -11.07 0.91
C PHE A 293 3.03 -11.00 2.43
N SER A 294 4.09 -10.82 3.17
CA SER A 294 4.01 -10.83 4.61
C SER A 294 3.63 -9.45 5.16
N LEU A 295 2.46 -9.36 5.79
CA LEU A 295 2.04 -8.19 6.54
C LEU A 295 2.98 -7.90 7.71
N ARG A 296 3.52 -8.94 8.32
CA ARG A 296 4.56 -8.84 9.35
C ARG A 296 5.80 -8.12 8.81
N ARG A 297 6.26 -8.48 7.60
CA ARG A 297 7.40 -7.83 6.98
C ARG A 297 7.12 -6.36 6.64
N LEU A 298 5.92 -6.05 6.13
CA LEU A 298 5.47 -4.66 5.91
C LEU A 298 5.51 -3.87 7.22
N GLY A 299 4.94 -4.41 8.29
CA GLY A 299 4.96 -3.80 9.61
C GLY A 299 6.36 -3.63 10.16
N MET A 300 7.23 -4.63 9.99
CA MET A 300 8.62 -4.58 10.46
C MET A 300 9.42 -3.46 9.78
N GLU A 301 9.29 -3.29 8.47
CA GLU A 301 9.94 -2.19 7.74
C GLU A 301 9.45 -0.82 8.23
N ALA A 302 8.15 -0.69 8.50
CA ALA A 302 7.59 0.54 9.07
C ALA A 302 8.14 0.81 10.48
N GLY A 303 8.17 -0.22 11.32
CA GLY A 303 8.70 -0.12 12.69
C GLY A 303 10.19 0.23 12.71
N LEU A 304 11.01 -0.40 11.87
CA LEU A 304 12.44 -0.08 11.70
C LEU A 304 12.64 1.36 11.28
N TRP A 305 11.90 1.82 10.29
CA TRP A 305 12.02 3.20 9.82
C TRP A 305 11.59 4.21 10.88
N LEU A 306 10.43 4.01 11.54
CA LEU A 306 9.97 4.88 12.63
C LEU A 306 10.94 4.87 13.80
N SER A 307 11.47 3.71 14.18
CA SER A 307 12.49 3.57 15.21
C SER A 307 13.71 4.43 14.90
N SER A 308 14.24 4.32 13.68
CA SER A 308 15.38 5.12 13.24
C SER A 308 15.07 6.63 13.23
N ARG A 309 13.86 7.03 12.86
CA ARG A 309 13.42 8.43 12.86
C ARG A 309 13.27 9.00 14.26
N ILE A 310 12.67 8.24 15.17
CA ILE A 310 12.31 8.68 16.52
C ILE A 310 13.50 8.58 17.46
N ILE A 311 14.22 7.45 17.44
CA ILE A 311 15.31 7.14 18.38
C ILE A 311 16.63 7.70 17.86
N ASP A 312 17.03 7.30 16.64
CA ASP A 312 18.34 7.64 16.05
C ASP A 312 18.32 8.99 15.33
N ARG A 313 17.14 9.59 15.11
CA ARG A 313 16.92 10.84 14.41
C ARG A 313 17.41 10.82 12.97
N SER A 314 17.39 9.67 12.35
CA SER A 314 17.67 9.50 10.94
C SER A 314 16.72 10.39 10.11
N GLN A 315 17.25 11.01 9.07
CA GLN A 315 16.45 11.77 8.10
C GLN A 315 16.25 10.97 6.79
N ALA A 316 16.74 9.73 6.73
CA ALA A 316 16.64 8.91 5.53
C ALA A 316 15.18 8.63 5.16
N PRO A 317 14.75 8.95 3.93
CA PRO A 317 13.41 8.60 3.45
C PRO A 317 13.29 7.09 3.25
N ILE A 318 12.04 6.59 3.17
CA ILE A 318 11.75 5.23 2.75
C ILE A 318 10.70 5.25 1.64
N GLN A 319 11.05 4.64 0.51
CA GLN A 319 10.12 4.33 -0.58
C GLN A 319 10.49 2.93 -1.08
N LYS A 320 9.80 1.92 -0.54
CA LYS A 320 10.18 0.53 -0.70
C LYS A 320 9.02 -0.32 -1.17
N ALA A 321 9.24 -1.13 -2.21
CA ALA A 321 8.35 -2.20 -2.61
C ALA A 321 8.93 -3.55 -2.14
N LEU A 322 8.09 -4.37 -1.51
CA LEU A 322 8.47 -5.70 -1.03
C LEU A 322 7.95 -6.74 -2.00
N GLU A 323 8.84 -7.57 -2.52
CA GLU A 323 8.46 -8.68 -3.37
C GLU A 323 7.65 -9.72 -2.59
N GLY A 324 6.59 -10.21 -3.25
CA GLY A 324 5.83 -11.38 -2.81
C GLY A 324 6.44 -12.68 -3.32
N THR A 325 6.09 -13.77 -2.67
CA THR A 325 6.46 -15.13 -3.04
C THR A 325 5.31 -15.82 -3.76
N TYR A 326 5.57 -16.45 -4.91
CA TYR A 326 4.56 -17.28 -5.58
C TYR A 326 4.33 -18.57 -4.78
N ILE A 327 3.08 -18.79 -4.41
CA ILE A 327 2.62 -20.00 -3.72
C ILE A 327 1.91 -20.88 -4.75
N VAL A 328 2.51 -22.02 -5.00
CA VAL A 328 2.00 -23.00 -5.96
C VAL A 328 0.76 -23.66 -5.39
N GLY A 329 -0.33 -23.58 -6.15
CA GLY A 329 -1.58 -24.25 -5.89
C GLY A 329 -1.81 -25.42 -6.86
N GLU A 330 -3.06 -25.61 -7.23
CA GLU A 330 -3.55 -26.68 -8.10
C GLU A 330 -4.44 -26.12 -9.24
N THR A 331 -4.44 -24.79 -9.38
CA THR A 331 -5.36 -24.07 -10.29
C THR A 331 -4.66 -23.45 -11.50
N ILE A 332 -3.34 -23.61 -11.65
CA ILE A 332 -2.57 -23.27 -12.85
C ILE A 332 -2.10 -24.51 -13.58
#